data_3b4842fcc493da6ca5bff6fab0de0bb6
#
_entry.id   3b4842fcc493da6ca5bff6fab0de0bb6
#
_cell.length_a   1.000
_cell.length_b   1.000
_cell.length_c   1.000
_cell.angle_alpha   90.00
_cell.angle_beta   90.00
_cell.angle_gamma   90.00
#
_symmetry.space_group_name_H-M   'P 1'
#
loop_
_entity.id
_entity.type
_entity.pdbx_description
1 polymer ?
#
loop_
_entity_poly.entity_id
_entity_poly.type
_entity_poly.pdbx_seq_one_letter_code
_entity_poly.pdbx_strand_id
1 'polypeptide(L)'
;MSITETGTDHLLADLNEGVLTLTMNRPEARNAMSGEMTAALQATLEAAQLNTDVRCIVLTGAGKGFCAGGDVKGMAASGDGSQDENTIDFRIHRQRLNQRGTSGRLYEMPKPTLAALPGAAAGAGLGLALACDMRIMARNAVMTTAFARVGFSGDYGGTFFLTQLVGTAKARELYYLSDRVSAEEALDLGLTNWVCEAEELQEKAQNIARRLAIGPTVAYRYMKENLNRAISSGDLNDCMDLEATHHIHCGQTEDHQNATKAFVEKREPVFNGR
;
A
#
# COMPACT_ATOMS: atom_id res chain seq x y z
N MET A 1 -4.85 22.64 3.67
CA MET A 1 -4.37 21.76 4.75
C MET A 1 -2.99 21.26 4.34
N SER A 2 -2.03 21.31 5.25
CA SER A 2 -0.73 20.66 5.01
C SER A 2 -0.95 19.14 4.83
N ILE A 3 -0.19 18.49 3.95
CA ILE A 3 -0.28 17.02 3.74
C ILE A 3 0.07 16.23 5.02
N THR A 4 0.73 16.89 5.97
CA THR A 4 1.11 16.33 7.27
C THR A 4 0.04 16.52 8.36
N GLU A 5 -1.03 17.27 8.07
CA GLU A 5 -2.17 17.47 8.97
C GLU A 5 -3.28 16.46 8.63
N THR A 6 -3.30 15.33 9.32
CA THR A 6 -4.28 14.24 9.07
C THR A 6 -5.64 14.47 9.70
N GLY A 7 -5.75 15.41 10.64
CA GLY A 7 -6.98 15.72 11.39
C GLY A 7 -7.32 14.72 12.51
N THR A 8 -6.44 13.75 12.79
CA THR A 8 -6.60 12.77 13.86
C THR A 8 -5.25 12.25 14.34
N ASP A 9 -5.19 11.83 15.60
CA ASP A 9 -4.01 11.15 16.16
C ASP A 9 -3.94 9.66 15.74
N HIS A 10 -4.97 9.12 15.13
CA HIS A 10 -5.00 7.72 14.67
C HIS A 10 -4.15 7.47 13.42
N LEU A 11 -3.81 8.50 12.67
CA LEU A 11 -2.90 8.47 11.53
C LEU A 11 -1.92 9.63 11.64
N LEU A 12 -0.64 9.34 11.61
CA LEU A 12 0.41 10.36 11.54
C LEU A 12 0.95 10.43 10.11
N ALA A 13 1.31 11.63 9.67
CA ALA A 13 1.93 11.86 8.38
C ALA A 13 3.17 12.74 8.54
N ASP A 14 4.27 12.31 7.93
CA ASP A 14 5.53 13.04 7.85
C ASP A 14 6.00 13.09 6.41
N LEU A 15 6.41 14.26 5.93
CA LEU A 15 6.96 14.45 4.60
C LEU A 15 8.40 14.92 4.69
N ASN A 16 9.31 14.05 4.30
CA ASN A 16 10.74 14.34 4.32
C ASN A 16 11.42 13.84 3.03
N GLU A 17 12.21 14.68 2.36
CA GLU A 17 12.97 14.34 1.15
C GLU A 17 12.13 13.66 0.05
N GLY A 18 10.88 14.12 -0.13
CA GLY A 18 9.96 13.56 -1.12
C GLY A 18 9.27 12.25 -0.69
N VAL A 19 9.55 11.74 0.51
CA VAL A 19 8.93 10.55 1.07
C VAL A 19 7.83 10.96 2.05
N LEU A 20 6.58 10.62 1.73
CA LEU A 20 5.45 10.75 2.65
C LEU A 20 5.31 9.45 3.45
N THR A 21 5.65 9.51 4.74
CA THR A 21 5.47 8.39 5.67
C THR A 21 4.13 8.51 6.38
N LEU A 22 3.25 7.53 6.18
CA LEU A 22 1.96 7.40 6.84
C LEU A 22 2.05 6.32 7.91
N THR A 23 1.85 6.69 9.16
CA THR A 23 1.92 5.78 10.30
C THR A 23 0.53 5.59 10.91
N MET A 24 -0.02 4.39 10.80
CA MET A 24 -1.22 3.98 11.53
C MET A 24 -0.89 3.99 13.02
N ASN A 25 -1.58 4.81 13.83
CA ASN A 25 -1.15 5.15 15.19
C ASN A 25 -2.24 4.86 16.24
N ARG A 26 -2.53 3.59 16.41
CA ARG A 26 -3.34 3.04 17.51
C ARG A 26 -2.64 1.79 18.09
N PRO A 27 -1.41 1.91 18.62
CA PRO A 27 -0.61 0.75 19.02
C PRO A 27 -1.29 -0.09 20.11
N GLU A 28 -2.08 0.50 21.01
CA GLU A 28 -2.89 -0.16 22.03
C GLU A 28 -3.98 -1.06 21.43
N ALA A 29 -4.50 -0.71 20.26
CA ALA A 29 -5.46 -1.49 19.47
C ALA A 29 -4.77 -2.27 18.32
N ARG A 30 -3.42 -2.42 18.38
CA ARG A 30 -2.63 -3.06 17.31
C ARG A 30 -2.86 -2.41 15.93
N ASN A 31 -3.06 -1.10 15.91
CA ASN A 31 -3.35 -0.30 14.73
C ASN A 31 -4.60 -0.78 13.96
N ALA A 32 -5.61 -1.33 14.65
CA ALA A 32 -6.89 -1.66 14.05
C ALA A 32 -7.53 -0.40 13.45
N MET A 33 -8.11 -0.55 12.26
CA MET A 33 -8.69 0.54 11.48
C MET A 33 -9.93 1.09 12.16
N SER A 34 -9.86 2.33 12.66
CA SER A 34 -11.02 3.10 13.09
C SER A 34 -11.62 3.88 11.92
N GLY A 35 -12.85 4.39 12.10
CA GLY A 35 -13.48 5.28 11.11
C GLY A 35 -12.65 6.55 10.86
N GLU A 36 -12.07 7.14 11.91
CA GLU A 36 -11.20 8.32 11.82
C GLU A 36 -9.90 8.01 11.05
N MET A 37 -9.22 6.91 11.36
CA MET A 37 -8.03 6.47 10.61
C MET A 37 -8.36 6.25 9.14
N THR A 38 -9.47 5.58 8.84
CA THR A 38 -9.88 5.30 7.46
C THR A 38 -10.15 6.59 6.68
N ALA A 39 -10.88 7.53 7.27
CA ALA A 39 -11.20 8.82 6.65
C ALA A 39 -9.92 9.65 6.42
N ALA A 40 -9.04 9.71 7.42
CA ALA A 40 -7.76 10.41 7.33
C ALA A 40 -6.85 9.81 6.25
N LEU A 41 -6.75 8.46 6.19
CA LEU A 41 -5.96 7.77 5.18
C LEU A 41 -6.48 8.06 3.76
N GLN A 42 -7.80 8.03 3.55
CA GLN A 42 -8.42 8.38 2.27
C GLN A 42 -8.07 9.82 1.85
N ALA A 43 -8.29 10.79 2.73
CA ALA A 43 -8.04 12.20 2.44
C ALA A 43 -6.56 12.47 2.15
N THR A 44 -5.65 11.89 2.94
CA THR A 44 -4.21 12.08 2.77
C THR A 44 -3.71 11.44 1.48
N LEU A 45 -4.16 10.22 1.15
CA LEU A 45 -3.80 9.56 -0.11
C LEU A 45 -4.36 10.32 -1.32
N GLU A 46 -5.56 10.91 -1.22
CA GLU A 46 -6.14 11.74 -2.26
C GLU A 46 -5.30 13.01 -2.50
N ALA A 47 -4.95 13.71 -1.45
CA ALA A 47 -4.08 14.88 -1.53
C ALA A 47 -2.68 14.53 -2.09
N ALA A 48 -2.12 13.38 -1.68
CA ALA A 48 -0.79 12.94 -2.10
C ALA A 48 -0.67 12.69 -3.61
N GLN A 49 -1.76 12.32 -4.30
CA GLN A 49 -1.72 12.07 -5.75
C GLN A 49 -1.27 13.29 -6.54
N LEU A 50 -1.76 14.47 -6.18
CA LEU A 50 -1.51 15.72 -6.90
C LEU A 50 -0.38 16.56 -6.29
N ASN A 51 0.07 16.24 -5.08
CA ASN A 51 1.15 16.96 -4.43
C ASN A 51 2.51 16.58 -5.02
N THR A 52 3.15 17.50 -5.76
CA THR A 52 4.44 17.28 -6.43
C THR A 52 5.62 17.07 -5.47
N ASP A 53 5.50 17.51 -4.21
CA ASP A 53 6.53 17.30 -3.19
C ASP A 53 6.54 15.84 -2.69
N VAL A 54 5.42 15.11 -2.85
CA VAL A 54 5.34 13.67 -2.55
C VAL A 54 5.78 12.88 -3.77
N ARG A 55 6.86 12.12 -3.64
CA ARG A 55 7.45 11.31 -4.72
C ARG A 55 7.43 9.80 -4.43
N CYS A 56 7.33 9.42 -3.16
CA CYS A 56 7.14 8.04 -2.70
C CYS A 56 6.30 8.05 -1.43
N ILE A 57 5.51 7.00 -1.21
CA ILE A 57 4.70 6.82 0.01
C ILE A 57 5.18 5.59 0.76
N VAL A 58 5.41 5.73 2.07
CA VAL A 58 5.64 4.63 3.00
C VAL A 58 4.43 4.51 3.90
N LEU A 59 3.82 3.32 3.98
CA LEU A 59 2.77 2.99 4.93
C LEU A 59 3.33 2.06 6.00
N THR A 60 3.16 2.42 7.27
CA THR A 60 3.65 1.63 8.40
C THR A 60 2.69 1.70 9.59
N GLY A 61 3.00 0.98 10.67
CA GLY A 61 2.24 1.01 11.92
C GLY A 61 3.12 1.43 13.10
N ALA A 62 2.55 2.15 14.04
CA ALA A 62 3.21 2.50 15.28
C ALA A 62 3.41 1.28 16.20
N GLY A 63 4.52 1.24 16.94
CA GLY A 63 4.81 0.17 17.90
C GLY A 63 5.15 -1.16 17.24
N LYS A 64 4.59 -2.25 17.78
CA LYS A 64 4.95 -3.63 17.43
C LYS A 64 4.04 -4.29 16.39
N GLY A 65 3.15 -3.55 15.71
CA GLY A 65 2.20 -4.09 14.73
C GLY A 65 2.10 -3.22 13.50
N PHE A 66 1.84 -3.83 12.35
CA PHE A 66 1.46 -3.06 11.17
C PHE A 66 0.00 -2.63 11.28
N CYS A 67 -0.94 -3.57 11.17
CA CYS A 67 -2.37 -3.32 11.29
C CYS A 67 -3.13 -4.63 11.52
N ALA A 68 -3.95 -4.67 12.57
CA ALA A 68 -4.75 -5.86 12.92
C ALA A 68 -6.03 -6.02 12.08
N GLY A 69 -6.29 -5.13 11.12
CA GLY A 69 -7.52 -5.13 10.32
C GLY A 69 -8.63 -4.27 10.91
N GLY A 70 -9.88 -4.67 10.72
CA GLY A 70 -11.03 -3.97 11.28
C GLY A 70 -11.07 -4.01 12.82
N ASP A 71 -11.68 -3.01 13.45
CA ASP A 71 -11.83 -2.95 14.92
C ASP A 71 -12.95 -3.89 15.39
N VAL A 72 -12.66 -5.21 15.42
CA VAL A 72 -13.61 -6.26 15.84
C VAL A 72 -14.11 -6.04 17.28
N LYS A 73 -13.27 -5.46 18.16
CA LYS A 73 -13.69 -5.14 19.54
C LYS A 73 -14.72 -4.01 19.55
N GLY A 74 -14.49 -2.97 18.76
CA GLY A 74 -15.47 -1.91 18.58
C GLY A 74 -16.77 -2.43 17.98
N MET A 75 -16.71 -3.33 16.99
CA MET A 75 -17.91 -3.98 16.42
C MET A 75 -18.66 -4.82 17.47
N ALA A 76 -17.98 -5.62 18.29
CA ALA A 76 -18.62 -6.41 19.34
C ALA A 76 -19.21 -5.54 20.46
N ALA A 77 -18.58 -4.42 20.79
CA ALA A 77 -19.07 -3.49 21.81
C ALA A 77 -20.31 -2.70 21.35
N SER A 78 -20.46 -2.48 20.04
CA SER A 78 -21.61 -1.77 19.45
C SER A 78 -22.89 -2.64 19.37
N GLY A 79 -22.82 -3.91 19.78
CA GLY A 79 -23.95 -4.86 19.73
C GLY A 79 -24.26 -5.35 18.31
N ASP A 80 -25.44 -5.97 18.14
CA ASP A 80 -25.86 -6.64 16.90
C ASP A 80 -26.17 -5.72 15.69
N GLY A 81 -25.75 -4.45 15.75
CA GLY A 81 -26.01 -3.48 14.68
C GLY A 81 -27.42 -2.85 14.73
N SER A 82 -28.20 -3.15 15.75
CA SER A 82 -29.57 -2.60 15.92
C SER A 82 -29.59 -1.09 16.20
N GLN A 83 -28.45 -0.46 16.49
CA GLN A 83 -28.31 0.99 16.71
C GLN A 83 -27.74 1.75 15.49
N ASP A 84 -27.29 1.05 14.42
CA ASP A 84 -26.89 1.73 13.19
C ASP A 84 -28.16 2.04 12.37
N GLU A 85 -28.58 3.30 12.34
CA GLU A 85 -29.70 3.78 11.52
C GLU A 85 -29.51 3.54 10.02
N ASN A 86 -28.33 3.09 9.59
CA ASN A 86 -28.00 2.86 8.21
C ASN A 86 -28.47 1.49 7.71
N THR A 87 -29.08 1.47 6.52
CA THR A 87 -29.46 0.23 5.85
C THR A 87 -28.24 -0.63 5.48
N ILE A 88 -28.47 -1.94 5.27
CA ILE A 88 -27.42 -2.85 4.75
C ILE A 88 -26.81 -2.30 3.47
N ASP A 89 -27.61 -1.80 2.53
CA ASP A 89 -27.13 -1.25 1.26
C ASP A 89 -26.23 -0.03 1.46
N PHE A 90 -26.59 0.87 2.38
CA PHE A 90 -25.73 2.01 2.73
C PHE A 90 -24.38 1.55 3.31
N ARG A 91 -24.40 0.56 4.21
CA ARG A 91 -23.20 0.00 4.82
C ARG A 91 -22.29 -0.65 3.76
N ILE A 92 -22.88 -1.40 2.82
CA ILE A 92 -22.15 -1.98 1.68
C ILE A 92 -21.54 -0.87 0.82
N HIS A 93 -22.30 0.17 0.50
CA HIS A 93 -21.81 1.28 -0.31
C HIS A 93 -20.67 2.02 0.37
N ARG A 94 -20.81 2.35 1.67
CA ARG A 94 -19.73 2.95 2.47
C ARG A 94 -18.47 2.10 2.49
N GLN A 95 -18.61 0.77 2.68
CA GLN A 95 -17.48 -0.15 2.64
C GLN A 95 -16.77 -0.13 1.27
N ARG A 96 -17.51 -0.10 0.18
CA ARG A 96 -16.95 0.03 -1.18
C ARG A 96 -16.14 1.31 -1.35
N LEU A 97 -16.65 2.44 -0.86
CA LEU A 97 -15.93 3.71 -0.92
C LEU A 97 -14.66 3.67 -0.07
N ASN A 98 -14.74 3.12 1.14
CA ASN A 98 -13.58 2.98 2.03
C ASN A 98 -12.47 2.15 1.39
N GLN A 99 -12.78 1.01 0.80
CA GLN A 99 -11.79 0.15 0.13
C GLN A 99 -11.18 0.83 -1.09
N ARG A 100 -12.00 1.48 -1.93
CA ARG A 100 -11.52 2.20 -3.11
C ARG A 100 -10.64 3.40 -2.74
N GLY A 101 -11.02 4.14 -1.69
CA GLY A 101 -10.27 5.31 -1.23
C GLY A 101 -8.98 4.99 -0.48
N THR A 102 -8.75 3.75 -0.07
CA THR A 102 -7.55 3.33 0.68
C THR A 102 -6.72 2.30 -0.10
N SER A 103 -6.99 1.00 0.03
CA SER A 103 -6.23 -0.03 -0.69
C SER A 103 -6.30 0.12 -2.21
N GLY A 104 -7.48 0.43 -2.76
CA GLY A 104 -7.63 0.72 -4.19
C GLY A 104 -6.76 1.91 -4.62
N ARG A 105 -6.78 2.99 -3.83
CA ARG A 105 -5.96 4.18 -4.13
C ARG A 105 -4.47 3.94 -3.98
N LEU A 106 -4.02 3.13 -3.01
CA LEU A 106 -2.60 2.72 -2.91
C LEU A 106 -2.15 1.94 -4.16
N TYR A 107 -3.00 1.04 -4.64
CA TYR A 107 -2.74 0.26 -5.85
C TYR A 107 -2.67 1.13 -7.12
N GLU A 108 -3.57 2.12 -7.25
CA GLU A 108 -3.64 3.02 -8.40
C GLU A 108 -2.78 4.29 -8.25
N MET A 109 -2.13 4.50 -7.10
CA MET A 109 -1.33 5.70 -6.79
C MET A 109 -0.29 5.96 -7.88
N PRO A 110 -0.26 7.18 -8.50
CA PRO A 110 0.70 7.50 -9.56
C PRO A 110 2.13 7.73 -9.06
N LYS A 111 2.47 7.11 -7.93
CA LYS A 111 3.75 7.19 -7.22
C LYS A 111 4.05 5.84 -6.60
N PRO A 112 5.33 5.45 -6.44
CA PRO A 112 5.70 4.24 -5.74
C PRO A 112 5.19 4.23 -4.30
N THR A 113 4.73 3.06 -3.86
CA THR A 113 4.23 2.80 -2.50
C THR A 113 4.99 1.64 -1.87
N LEU A 114 5.40 1.80 -0.61
CA LEU A 114 6.12 0.79 0.16
C LEU A 114 5.39 0.54 1.48
N ALA A 115 5.04 -0.69 1.78
CA ALA A 115 4.59 -1.07 3.11
C ALA A 115 5.78 -1.55 3.96
N ALA A 116 5.97 -0.94 5.13
CA ALA A 116 6.96 -1.36 6.11
C ALA A 116 6.25 -2.00 7.31
N LEU A 117 6.45 -3.29 7.53
CA LEU A 117 5.70 -4.11 8.48
C LEU A 117 6.55 -4.37 9.75
N PRO A 118 6.37 -3.59 10.84
CA PRO A 118 7.09 -3.83 12.10
C PRO A 118 6.57 -5.05 12.85
N GLY A 119 5.43 -5.62 12.44
CA GLY A 119 4.79 -6.75 13.04
C GLY A 119 3.57 -7.18 12.25
N ALA A 120 2.57 -7.75 12.93
CA ALA A 120 1.44 -8.41 12.28
C ALA A 120 0.63 -7.48 11.34
N ALA A 121 0.36 -8.00 10.15
CA ALA A 121 -0.60 -7.49 9.18
C ALA A 121 -1.74 -8.53 9.03
N ALA A 122 -2.97 -8.16 9.40
CA ALA A 122 -4.10 -9.08 9.42
C ALA A 122 -5.36 -8.50 8.77
N GLY A 123 -6.15 -9.33 8.11
CA GLY A 123 -7.43 -8.94 7.52
C GLY A 123 -7.30 -7.72 6.58
N ALA A 124 -8.06 -6.66 6.84
CA ALA A 124 -7.99 -5.41 6.09
C ALA A 124 -6.58 -4.80 6.10
N GLY A 125 -5.82 -4.93 7.22
CA GLY A 125 -4.43 -4.49 7.32
C GLY A 125 -3.51 -5.25 6.36
N LEU A 126 -3.73 -6.56 6.17
CA LEU A 126 -3.04 -7.31 5.13
C LEU A 126 -3.41 -6.77 3.75
N GLY A 127 -4.69 -6.49 3.49
CA GLY A 127 -5.15 -5.88 2.23
C GLY A 127 -4.43 -4.56 1.91
N LEU A 128 -4.25 -3.69 2.91
CA LEU A 128 -3.48 -2.44 2.76
C LEU A 128 -2.01 -2.70 2.42
N ALA A 129 -1.38 -3.66 3.11
CA ALA A 129 0.02 -4.02 2.84
C ALA A 129 0.22 -4.58 1.43
N LEU A 130 -0.69 -5.48 0.99
CA LEU A 130 -0.61 -6.09 -0.33
C LEU A 130 -0.95 -5.12 -1.47
N ALA A 131 -1.72 -4.06 -1.20
CA ALA A 131 -2.04 -3.00 -2.16
C ALA A 131 -0.86 -2.08 -2.47
N CYS A 132 0.15 -2.01 -1.61
CA CYS A 132 1.40 -1.30 -1.90
C CYS A 132 2.21 -2.04 -2.98
N ASP A 133 3.03 -1.29 -3.74
CA ASP A 133 3.87 -1.89 -4.79
C ASP A 133 4.89 -2.87 -4.21
N MET A 134 5.51 -2.48 -3.10
CA MET A 134 6.56 -3.25 -2.45
C MET A 134 6.32 -3.36 -0.95
N ARG A 135 6.94 -4.34 -0.33
CA ARG A 135 6.84 -4.62 1.11
C ARG A 135 8.20 -4.99 1.69
N ILE A 136 8.48 -4.47 2.88
CA ILE A 136 9.59 -4.90 3.73
C ILE A 136 9.05 -5.32 5.09
N MET A 137 9.47 -6.46 5.60
CA MET A 137 9.01 -7.02 6.86
C MET A 137 10.12 -7.10 7.89
N ALA A 138 9.81 -6.77 9.14
CA ALA A 138 10.63 -7.20 10.25
C ALA A 138 10.57 -8.74 10.37
N ARG A 139 11.68 -9.39 10.75
CA ARG A 139 11.79 -10.86 10.87
C ARG A 139 10.73 -11.49 11.77
N ASN A 140 10.30 -10.77 12.81
CA ASN A 140 9.25 -11.19 13.74
C ASN A 140 7.83 -10.83 13.28
N ALA A 141 7.68 -10.18 12.11
CA ALA A 141 6.37 -9.86 11.56
C ALA A 141 5.68 -11.11 10.96
N VAL A 142 4.36 -11.05 10.91
CA VAL A 142 3.54 -12.11 10.32
C VAL A 142 2.44 -11.52 9.46
N MET A 143 2.02 -12.27 8.44
CA MET A 143 0.83 -11.99 7.64
C MET A 143 -0.24 -13.04 7.91
N THR A 144 -1.51 -12.65 7.92
CA THR A 144 -2.65 -13.59 7.99
C THR A 144 -3.90 -12.94 7.40
N THR A 145 -4.70 -13.70 6.69
CA THR A 145 -6.01 -13.24 6.21
C THR A 145 -7.00 -13.02 7.36
N ALA A 146 -6.97 -13.92 8.36
CA ALA A 146 -7.76 -13.89 9.59
C ALA A 146 -9.30 -13.92 9.42
N PHE A 147 -9.84 -13.74 8.20
CA PHE A 147 -11.28 -13.59 7.95
C PHE A 147 -12.09 -14.82 8.34
N ALA A 148 -11.64 -16.02 8.00
CA ALA A 148 -12.35 -17.26 8.31
C ALA A 148 -12.53 -17.46 9.82
N ARG A 149 -11.60 -16.95 10.65
CA ARG A 149 -11.65 -17.06 12.12
C ARG A 149 -12.74 -16.21 12.76
N VAL A 150 -13.26 -15.22 12.02
CA VAL A 150 -14.32 -14.32 12.48
C VAL A 150 -15.55 -14.33 11.56
N GLY A 151 -15.65 -15.31 10.63
CA GLY A 151 -16.79 -15.50 9.76
C GLY A 151 -16.98 -14.46 8.67
N PHE A 152 -15.91 -13.75 8.28
CA PHE A 152 -15.92 -12.81 7.15
C PHE A 152 -15.35 -13.42 5.87
N SER A 153 -15.75 -12.86 4.73
CA SER A 153 -15.34 -13.32 3.39
C SER A 153 -14.05 -12.65 2.86
N GLY A 154 -13.62 -11.55 3.47
CA GLY A 154 -12.52 -10.73 2.98
C GLY A 154 -12.96 -9.33 2.54
N ASP A 155 -12.01 -8.40 2.58
CA ASP A 155 -12.19 -7.00 2.18
C ASP A 155 -10.87 -6.36 1.74
N TYR A 156 -10.90 -5.05 1.46
CA TYR A 156 -9.74 -4.22 1.05
C TYR A 156 -8.91 -4.81 -0.09
N GLY A 157 -9.55 -5.58 -0.99
CA GLY A 157 -8.88 -6.15 -2.16
C GLY A 157 -7.94 -7.33 -1.87
N GLY A 158 -7.91 -7.82 -0.62
CA GLY A 158 -7.00 -8.89 -0.21
C GLY A 158 -7.09 -10.14 -1.09
N THR A 159 -8.30 -10.52 -1.54
CA THR A 159 -8.49 -11.66 -2.47
C THR A 159 -7.82 -11.42 -3.81
N PHE A 160 -7.95 -10.21 -4.36
CA PHE A 160 -7.32 -9.86 -5.63
C PHE A 160 -5.79 -9.88 -5.52
N PHE A 161 -5.25 -9.10 -4.58
CA PHE A 161 -3.79 -8.97 -4.43
C PHE A 161 -3.12 -10.30 -4.09
N LEU A 162 -3.68 -11.07 -3.14
CA LEU A 162 -3.10 -12.33 -2.73
C LEU A 162 -3.11 -13.35 -3.87
N THR A 163 -4.22 -13.44 -4.64
CA THR A 163 -4.30 -14.34 -5.79
C THR A 163 -3.27 -14.01 -6.87
N GLN A 164 -3.01 -12.72 -7.10
CA GLN A 164 -1.99 -12.31 -8.06
C GLN A 164 -0.56 -12.64 -7.60
N LEU A 165 -0.30 -12.52 -6.30
CA LEU A 165 1.05 -12.73 -5.76
C LEU A 165 1.42 -14.21 -5.60
N VAL A 166 0.48 -15.07 -5.13
CA VAL A 166 0.80 -16.47 -4.79
C VAL A 166 0.02 -17.49 -5.61
N GLY A 167 -0.80 -17.04 -6.57
CA GLY A 167 -1.67 -17.91 -7.36
C GLY A 167 -2.90 -18.40 -6.59
N THR A 168 -3.85 -18.99 -7.33
CA THR A 168 -5.19 -19.29 -6.78
C THR A 168 -5.19 -20.38 -5.71
N ALA A 169 -4.32 -21.38 -5.81
CA ALA A 169 -4.30 -22.51 -4.86
C ALA A 169 -3.81 -22.04 -3.48
N LYS A 170 -2.66 -21.38 -3.41
CA LYS A 170 -2.10 -20.87 -2.15
C LYS A 170 -2.98 -19.75 -1.56
N ALA A 171 -3.55 -18.88 -2.38
CA ALA A 171 -4.48 -17.86 -1.90
C ALA A 171 -5.71 -18.49 -1.20
N ARG A 172 -6.31 -19.56 -1.76
CA ARG A 172 -7.42 -20.27 -1.13
C ARG A 172 -7.02 -20.93 0.18
N GLU A 173 -5.87 -21.60 0.22
CA GLU A 173 -5.33 -22.19 1.45
C GLU A 173 -5.23 -21.13 2.56
N LEU A 174 -4.56 -20.01 2.27
CA LEU A 174 -4.38 -18.91 3.23
C LEU A 174 -5.71 -18.25 3.64
N TYR A 175 -6.68 -18.15 2.73
CA TYR A 175 -8.00 -17.58 3.06
C TYR A 175 -8.83 -18.52 3.91
N TYR A 176 -8.88 -19.81 3.58
CA TYR A 176 -9.74 -20.78 4.28
C TYR A 176 -9.19 -21.20 5.62
N LEU A 177 -7.89 -21.44 5.71
CA LEU A 177 -7.24 -21.86 6.96
C LEU A 177 -6.88 -20.66 7.86
N SER A 178 -6.66 -19.50 7.28
CA SER A 178 -6.23 -18.27 8.00
C SER A 178 -4.98 -18.51 8.86
N ASP A 179 -4.05 -19.34 8.39
CA ASP A 179 -2.79 -19.57 9.07
C ASP A 179 -1.90 -18.32 9.01
N ARG A 180 -0.95 -18.26 9.93
CA ARG A 180 0.04 -17.19 9.97
C ARG A 180 1.17 -17.55 9.03
N VAL A 181 1.54 -16.61 8.17
CA VAL A 181 2.71 -16.66 7.29
C VAL A 181 3.83 -15.87 7.95
N SER A 182 4.95 -16.52 8.25
CA SER A 182 6.14 -15.85 8.78
C SER A 182 6.78 -14.90 7.77
N ALA A 183 7.72 -14.07 8.21
CA ALA A 183 8.43 -13.17 7.31
C ALA A 183 9.27 -13.93 6.26
N GLU A 184 9.93 -15.02 6.65
CA GLU A 184 10.68 -15.89 5.76
C GLU A 184 9.77 -16.57 4.73
N GLU A 185 8.66 -17.16 5.19
CA GLU A 185 7.69 -17.77 4.28
C GLU A 185 7.06 -16.73 3.34
N ALA A 186 6.80 -15.51 3.83
CA ALA A 186 6.31 -14.42 3.00
C ALA A 186 7.32 -14.02 1.92
N LEU A 187 8.61 -14.07 2.21
CA LEU A 187 9.67 -13.85 1.23
C LEU A 187 9.72 -14.95 0.18
N ASP A 188 9.66 -16.20 0.59
CA ASP A 188 9.66 -17.38 -0.30
C ASP A 188 8.43 -17.40 -1.21
N LEU A 189 7.27 -16.97 -0.71
CA LEU A 189 6.03 -16.86 -1.46
C LEU A 189 5.93 -15.60 -2.34
N GLY A 190 6.89 -14.67 -2.26
CA GLY A 190 6.83 -13.38 -2.97
C GLY A 190 5.80 -12.39 -2.38
N LEU A 191 5.33 -12.63 -1.16
CA LEU A 191 4.43 -11.70 -0.44
C LEU A 191 5.17 -10.50 0.13
N THR A 192 6.48 -10.58 0.30
CA THR A 192 7.35 -9.45 0.65
C THR A 192 8.61 -9.45 -0.21
N ASN A 193 9.20 -8.28 -0.41
CA ASN A 193 10.41 -8.12 -1.21
C ASN A 193 11.68 -8.25 -0.35
N TRP A 194 11.60 -7.90 0.94
CA TRP A 194 12.73 -7.91 1.86
C TRP A 194 12.31 -8.29 3.27
N VAL A 195 13.22 -8.92 3.98
CA VAL A 195 13.14 -9.19 5.42
C VAL A 195 14.39 -8.60 6.09
N CYS A 196 14.23 -8.02 7.27
CA CYS A 196 15.33 -7.46 8.07
C CYS A 196 15.07 -7.62 9.57
N GLU A 197 16.06 -7.33 10.41
CA GLU A 197 15.85 -7.25 11.84
C GLU A 197 14.92 -6.08 12.19
N ALA A 198 14.16 -6.22 13.27
CA ALA A 198 13.11 -5.24 13.62
C ALA A 198 13.67 -3.84 13.85
N GLU A 199 14.86 -3.73 14.42
CA GLU A 199 15.56 -2.50 14.69
C GLU A 199 16.03 -1.77 13.44
N GLU A 200 16.26 -2.50 12.35
CA GLU A 200 16.71 -1.97 11.05
C GLU A 200 15.57 -1.56 10.13
N LEU A 201 14.32 -1.95 10.44
CA LEU A 201 13.18 -1.83 9.51
C LEU A 201 12.98 -0.39 9.04
N GLN A 202 12.95 0.56 9.96
CA GLN A 202 12.68 1.97 9.64
C GLN A 202 13.78 2.55 8.75
N GLU A 203 15.03 2.30 9.08
CA GLU A 203 16.16 2.78 8.29
C GLU A 203 16.16 2.18 6.87
N LYS A 204 15.97 0.86 6.74
CA LYS A 204 15.94 0.17 5.44
C LYS A 204 14.74 0.62 4.61
N ALA A 205 13.56 0.77 5.20
CA ALA A 205 12.38 1.27 4.50
C ALA A 205 12.59 2.70 3.99
N GLN A 206 13.15 3.60 4.80
CA GLN A 206 13.45 4.96 4.39
C GLN A 206 14.53 5.01 3.31
N ASN A 207 15.55 4.16 3.37
CA ASN A 207 16.58 4.10 2.34
C ASN A 207 16.00 3.64 0.98
N ILE A 208 15.10 2.64 0.98
CA ILE A 208 14.38 2.22 -0.25
C ILE A 208 13.51 3.37 -0.76
N ALA A 209 12.72 3.99 0.11
CA ALA A 209 11.80 5.07 -0.26
C ALA A 209 12.52 6.31 -0.81
N ARG A 210 13.66 6.71 -0.22
CA ARG A 210 14.49 7.82 -0.75
C ARG A 210 15.03 7.51 -2.14
N ARG A 211 15.51 6.28 -2.38
CA ARG A 211 15.95 5.87 -3.72
C ARG A 211 14.84 5.99 -4.75
N LEU A 212 13.60 5.70 -4.37
CA LEU A 212 12.43 5.90 -5.24
C LEU A 212 12.10 7.39 -5.39
N ALA A 213 12.15 8.16 -4.31
CA ALA A 213 11.82 9.58 -4.32
C ALA A 213 12.76 10.41 -5.19
N ILE A 214 14.04 10.06 -5.30
CA ILE A 214 15.00 10.72 -6.19
C ILE A 214 14.93 10.24 -7.65
N GLY A 215 14.12 9.22 -7.95
CA GLY A 215 14.01 8.62 -9.28
C GLY A 215 13.06 9.38 -10.22
N PRO A 216 12.87 8.89 -11.46
CA PRO A 216 12.04 9.52 -12.50
C PRO A 216 10.54 9.31 -12.23
N THR A 217 9.91 10.20 -11.49
CA THR A 217 8.54 10.04 -10.98
C THR A 217 7.51 9.84 -12.11
N VAL A 218 7.67 10.54 -13.25
CA VAL A 218 6.78 10.37 -14.41
C VAL A 218 6.90 8.95 -14.98
N ALA A 219 8.12 8.45 -15.15
CA ALA A 219 8.35 7.10 -15.65
C ALA A 219 7.81 6.04 -14.67
N TYR A 220 8.00 6.22 -13.35
CA TYR A 220 7.45 5.30 -12.34
C TYR A 220 5.92 5.23 -12.37
N ARG A 221 5.25 6.36 -12.57
CA ARG A 221 3.80 6.38 -12.77
C ARG A 221 3.39 5.48 -13.92
N TYR A 222 4.00 5.66 -15.09
CA TYR A 222 3.66 4.88 -16.28
C TYR A 222 4.10 3.41 -16.19
N MET A 223 5.21 3.11 -15.55
CA MET A 223 5.59 1.73 -15.23
C MET A 223 4.52 1.04 -14.39
N LYS A 224 4.00 1.71 -13.36
CA LYS A 224 2.93 1.17 -12.51
C LYS A 224 1.63 0.99 -13.28
N GLU A 225 1.23 1.94 -14.11
CA GLU A 225 0.06 1.84 -14.96
C GLU A 225 0.18 0.65 -15.94
N ASN A 226 1.34 0.45 -16.56
CA ASN A 226 1.61 -0.69 -17.44
C ASN A 226 1.52 -2.03 -16.70
N LEU A 227 2.17 -2.14 -15.53
CA LEU A 227 2.13 -3.34 -14.69
C LEU A 227 0.71 -3.68 -14.22
N ASN A 228 -0.06 -2.66 -13.81
CA ASN A 228 -1.46 -2.85 -13.41
C ASN A 228 -2.35 -3.26 -14.61
N ARG A 229 -2.07 -2.72 -15.80
CA ARG A 229 -2.75 -3.12 -17.03
C ARG A 229 -2.48 -4.59 -17.37
N ALA A 230 -1.24 -5.05 -17.27
CA ALA A 230 -0.88 -6.45 -17.52
C ALA A 230 -1.66 -7.42 -16.62
N ILE A 231 -1.90 -7.04 -15.35
CA ILE A 231 -2.70 -7.83 -14.42
C ILE A 231 -4.20 -7.82 -14.81
N SER A 232 -4.73 -6.66 -15.23
CA SER A 232 -6.18 -6.47 -15.42
C SER A 232 -6.70 -6.89 -16.79
N SER A 233 -5.94 -6.67 -17.86
CA SER A 233 -6.40 -6.98 -19.22
C SER A 233 -6.05 -8.41 -19.66
N GLY A 234 -4.85 -8.89 -19.29
CA GLY A 234 -4.34 -10.19 -19.76
C GLY A 234 -4.13 -10.27 -21.29
N ASP A 235 -4.26 -9.15 -22.02
CA ASP A 235 -4.07 -9.06 -23.47
C ASP A 235 -2.72 -8.42 -23.78
N LEU A 236 -1.87 -9.16 -24.53
CA LEU A 236 -0.52 -8.71 -24.87
C LEU A 236 -0.51 -7.46 -25.75
N ASN A 237 -1.41 -7.38 -26.74
CA ASN A 237 -1.44 -6.24 -27.67
C ASN A 237 -1.88 -4.97 -26.94
N ASP A 238 -2.92 -5.06 -26.09
CA ASP A 238 -3.36 -3.95 -25.24
C ASP A 238 -2.24 -3.44 -24.32
N CYS A 239 -1.45 -4.35 -23.75
CA CYS A 239 -0.29 -3.96 -22.94
C CYS A 239 0.80 -3.28 -23.78
N MET A 240 1.17 -3.85 -24.93
CA MET A 240 2.19 -3.27 -25.81
C MET A 240 1.79 -1.90 -26.38
N ASP A 241 0.53 -1.69 -26.71
CA ASP A 241 0.03 -0.40 -27.21
C ASP A 241 0.10 0.67 -26.12
N LEU A 242 -0.25 0.30 -24.87
CA LEU A 242 -0.10 1.19 -23.73
C LEU A 242 1.37 1.49 -23.41
N GLU A 243 2.24 0.48 -23.41
CA GLU A 243 3.69 0.64 -23.23
C GLU A 243 4.29 1.55 -24.29
N ALA A 244 3.93 1.38 -25.58
CA ALA A 244 4.41 2.24 -26.65
C ALA A 244 4.01 3.71 -26.42
N THR A 245 2.78 3.96 -26.01
CA THR A 245 2.27 5.30 -25.69
C THR A 245 3.07 5.93 -24.55
N HIS A 246 3.24 5.20 -23.46
CA HIS A 246 3.95 5.67 -22.27
C HIS A 246 5.45 5.84 -22.52
N HIS A 247 6.07 4.93 -23.29
CA HIS A 247 7.48 5.02 -23.65
C HIS A 247 7.79 6.28 -24.43
N ILE A 248 7.00 6.56 -25.48
CA ILE A 248 7.19 7.77 -26.31
C ILE A 248 6.94 9.03 -25.47
N HIS A 249 5.93 9.03 -24.60
CA HIS A 249 5.67 10.16 -23.72
C HIS A 249 6.84 10.41 -22.76
N CYS A 250 7.38 9.35 -22.11
CA CYS A 250 8.55 9.47 -21.25
C CYS A 250 9.75 10.04 -21.98
N GLY A 251 9.93 9.70 -23.27
CA GLY A 251 11.00 10.24 -24.12
C GLY A 251 10.94 11.77 -24.33
N GLN A 252 9.79 12.41 -24.08
CA GLN A 252 9.61 13.86 -24.18
C GLN A 252 9.86 14.60 -22.87
N THR A 253 10.06 13.88 -21.74
CA THR A 253 10.26 14.49 -20.42
C THR A 253 11.65 15.12 -20.28
N GLU A 254 11.75 16.16 -19.45
CA GLU A 254 13.06 16.72 -19.05
C GLU A 254 13.93 15.67 -18.35
N ASP A 255 13.31 14.81 -17.55
CA ASP A 255 13.98 13.72 -16.83
C ASP A 255 14.68 12.76 -17.79
N HIS A 256 14.02 12.37 -18.91
CA HIS A 256 14.64 11.52 -19.93
C HIS A 256 15.82 12.23 -20.62
N GLN A 257 15.65 13.52 -20.99
CA GLN A 257 16.71 14.29 -21.63
C GLN A 257 17.93 14.46 -20.72
N ASN A 258 17.71 14.68 -19.42
CA ASN A 258 18.78 14.77 -18.42
C ASN A 258 19.46 13.40 -18.21
N ALA A 259 18.70 12.32 -18.16
CA ALA A 259 19.24 10.98 -17.99
C ALA A 259 20.10 10.53 -19.18
N THR A 260 19.68 10.80 -20.41
CA THR A 260 20.47 10.48 -21.61
C THR A 260 21.78 11.25 -21.67
N LYS A 261 21.77 12.54 -21.30
CA LYS A 261 23.02 13.33 -21.18
C LYS A 261 23.93 12.79 -20.09
N ALA A 262 23.38 12.51 -18.90
CA ALA A 262 24.12 11.95 -17.77
C ALA A 262 24.78 10.63 -18.12
N PHE A 263 24.07 9.75 -18.86
CA PHE A 263 24.62 8.48 -19.33
C PHE A 263 25.84 8.65 -20.24
N VAL A 264 25.76 9.56 -21.22
CA VAL A 264 26.88 9.86 -22.13
C VAL A 264 28.07 10.47 -21.36
N GLU A 265 27.79 11.34 -20.40
CA GLU A 265 28.77 11.99 -19.55
C GLU A 265 29.31 11.11 -18.40
N LYS A 266 28.79 9.90 -18.23
CA LYS A 266 29.12 8.92 -17.16
C LYS A 266 28.97 9.53 -15.74
N ARG A 267 27.92 10.29 -15.51
CA ARG A 267 27.53 10.82 -14.20
C ARG A 267 26.15 10.34 -13.79
N GLU A 268 25.83 10.45 -12.52
CA GLU A 268 24.48 10.14 -12.03
C GLU A 268 23.44 11.15 -12.57
N PRO A 269 22.26 10.66 -13.03
CA PRO A 269 21.18 11.54 -13.45
C PRO A 269 20.50 12.20 -12.25
N VAL A 270 19.93 13.39 -12.48
CA VAL A 270 19.05 14.09 -11.53
C VAL A 270 17.67 14.16 -12.13
N PHE A 271 16.66 13.71 -11.40
CA PHE A 271 15.27 13.66 -11.83
C PHE A 271 14.41 14.68 -11.08
N ASN A 272 13.66 15.49 -11.82
CA ASN A 272 12.79 16.53 -11.29
C ASN A 272 11.29 16.18 -11.35
N GLY A 273 10.93 15.05 -11.99
CA GLY A 273 9.55 14.59 -12.14
C GLY A 273 8.76 15.36 -13.22
N ARG A 274 9.40 15.79 -14.26
CA ARG A 274 8.80 16.56 -15.37
C ARG A 274 9.54 16.40 -16.70
#